data_d6e106e23aa2066b1ad85208c35c22d6
#
_entry.id   d6e106e23aa2066b1ad85208c35c22d6
#
_cell.length_a   1.000
_cell.length_b   1.000
_cell.length_c   1.000
_cell.angle_alpha   90.00
_cell.angle_beta   90.00
_cell.angle_gamma   90.00
#
_symmetry.space_group_name_H-M   'P 1'
#
loop_
_entity.id
_entity.type
_entity.pdbx_description
1 polymer ?
#
loop_
_entity_poly.entity_id
_entity_poly.type
_entity_poly.pdbx_seq_one_letter_code
_entity_poly.pdbx_strand_id
1 'polypeptide(L)'
;MGSIYFLLDGPEISHLHQIDCEEIWYYHEGCGLKITVIEGPVVRTLLLGADASAGQKTMAVIPKGAIFAAENIDTAGYTFMSCATAPAFSYEGFRLVKKAELKELCGGLYSKACGRPDPAPDYETLEHLAFE
;
A
#
# COMPACT_ATOMS: atom_id res chain seq x y z
N MET A 1 -19.46 6.01 5.99
CA MET A 1 -18.19 5.39 6.43
C MET A 1 -18.37 3.89 6.50
N GLY A 2 -17.39 3.14 6.00
CA GLY A 2 -17.32 1.69 6.14
C GLY A 2 -16.12 1.30 6.97
N SER A 3 -16.19 0.18 7.69
CA SER A 3 -15.09 -0.33 8.49
C SER A 3 -15.10 -1.85 8.50
N ILE A 4 -13.91 -2.43 8.44
CA ILE A 4 -13.70 -3.89 8.49
C ILE A 4 -12.54 -4.25 9.38
N TYR A 5 -12.58 -5.45 9.93
CA TYR A 5 -11.36 -6.12 10.40
C TYR A 5 -10.68 -6.78 9.21
N PHE A 6 -9.36 -6.79 9.24
CA PHE A 6 -8.55 -7.35 8.17
C PHE A 6 -7.36 -8.12 8.76
N LEU A 7 -7.14 -9.32 8.26
CA LEU A 7 -6.01 -10.16 8.67
C LEU A 7 -5.19 -10.51 7.43
N LEU A 8 -3.89 -10.24 7.50
CA LEU A 8 -2.93 -10.63 6.47
C LEU A 8 -1.97 -11.65 7.09
N ASP A 9 -1.99 -12.88 6.59
CA ASP A 9 -1.23 -13.99 7.17
C ASP A 9 -0.04 -14.37 6.30
N GLY A 10 1.12 -14.53 6.93
CA GLY A 10 2.32 -15.02 6.28
C GLY A 10 2.74 -14.23 5.04
N PRO A 11 2.97 -14.93 3.93
CA PRO A 11 3.38 -14.30 2.68
C PRO A 11 2.23 -13.70 1.86
N GLU A 12 1.01 -13.69 2.38
CA GLU A 12 -0.13 -13.06 1.69
C GLU A 12 0.14 -11.58 1.46
N ILE A 13 -0.34 -11.10 0.33
CA ILE A 13 -0.18 -9.71 -0.08
C ILE A 13 -1.54 -9.11 -0.41
N SER A 14 -1.81 -7.92 0.15
CA SER A 14 -2.86 -7.07 -0.38
C SER A 14 -2.29 -6.36 -1.60
N HIS A 15 -2.62 -6.86 -2.79
CA HIS A 15 -2.02 -6.40 -4.04
C HIS A 15 -2.33 -4.93 -4.34
N LEU A 16 -1.48 -4.32 -5.16
CA LEU A 16 -1.66 -2.93 -5.59
C LEU A 16 -3.06 -2.71 -6.13
N HIS A 17 -3.74 -1.75 -5.54
CA HIS A 17 -5.09 -1.37 -5.91
C HIS A 17 -5.32 0.11 -5.66
N GLN A 18 -6.38 0.63 -6.24
CA GLN A 18 -6.80 2.01 -6.11
C GLN A 18 -8.27 2.04 -5.70
N ILE A 19 -8.60 2.89 -4.75
CA ILE A 19 -9.98 3.13 -4.36
C ILE A 19 -10.29 4.62 -4.41
N ASP A 20 -11.56 4.94 -4.58
CA ASP A 20 -12.03 6.32 -4.72
C ASP A 20 -12.54 6.92 -3.40
N CYS A 21 -12.00 6.45 -2.29
CA CYS A 21 -12.29 6.96 -0.95
C CYS A 21 -11.00 7.05 -0.14
N GLU A 22 -11.02 7.86 0.90
CA GLU A 22 -9.93 7.86 1.86
C GLU A 22 -10.01 6.63 2.74
N GLU A 23 -8.87 6.11 3.15
CA GLU A 23 -8.79 4.93 4.01
C GLU A 23 -7.85 5.17 5.17
N ILE A 24 -8.25 4.71 6.35
CA ILE A 24 -7.42 4.74 7.55
C ILE A 24 -7.24 3.31 8.02
N TRP A 25 -5.99 2.96 8.32
CA TRP A 25 -5.62 1.65 8.85
C TRP A 25 -5.18 1.78 10.30
N TYR A 26 -5.69 0.89 11.14
CA TYR A 26 -5.36 0.82 12.57
C TYR A 26 -4.75 -0.53 12.89
N TYR A 27 -3.52 -0.52 13.41
CA TYR A 27 -2.83 -1.72 13.87
C TYR A 27 -3.46 -2.24 15.16
N HIS A 28 -3.65 -3.56 15.23
CA HIS A 28 -4.11 -4.23 16.44
C HIS A 28 -3.09 -5.23 17.00
N GLU A 29 -2.57 -6.12 16.15
CA GLU A 29 -1.72 -7.22 16.62
C GLU A 29 -0.85 -7.75 15.48
N GLY A 30 0.29 -8.34 15.85
CA GLY A 30 1.15 -9.06 14.92
C GLY A 30 2.44 -8.35 14.56
N CYS A 31 3.10 -8.81 13.50
CA CYS A 31 4.43 -8.36 13.13
C CYS A 31 4.47 -6.94 12.51
N GLY A 32 3.35 -6.45 12.05
CA GLY A 32 3.28 -5.17 11.33
C GLY A 32 3.30 -5.30 9.82
N LEU A 33 2.85 -4.23 9.17
CA LEU A 33 2.75 -4.15 7.72
C LEU A 33 3.71 -3.12 7.15
N LYS A 34 4.22 -3.43 5.98
CA LYS A 34 4.81 -2.48 5.06
C LYS A 34 3.76 -2.12 4.03
N ILE A 35 3.35 -0.86 4.00
CA ILE A 35 2.38 -0.35 3.03
C ILE A 35 3.13 0.48 2.00
N THR A 36 3.05 0.08 0.75
CA THR A 36 3.62 0.83 -0.37
C THR A 36 2.53 1.68 -0.98
N VAL A 37 2.76 3.00 -1.05
CA VAL A 37 1.79 3.98 -1.55
C VAL A 37 2.37 4.73 -2.72
N ILE A 38 1.64 4.76 -3.82
CA ILE A 38 2.03 5.48 -5.04
C ILE A 38 1.04 6.62 -5.27
N GLU A 39 1.56 7.85 -5.20
CA GLU A 39 0.80 9.07 -5.45
C GLU A 39 1.48 9.87 -6.56
N GLY A 40 0.91 9.82 -7.78
CA GLY A 40 1.54 10.47 -8.92
C GLY A 40 2.98 10.02 -9.11
N PRO A 41 3.98 10.94 -9.10
CA PRO A 41 5.38 10.57 -9.28
C PRO A 41 6.08 10.11 -7.99
N VAL A 42 5.36 10.03 -6.87
CA VAL A 42 5.94 9.75 -5.55
C VAL A 42 5.55 8.35 -5.09
N VAL A 43 6.56 7.56 -4.72
CA VAL A 43 6.37 6.28 -4.02
C VAL A 43 6.88 6.46 -2.60
N ARG A 44 6.05 6.11 -1.64
CA ARG A 44 6.42 6.16 -0.22
C ARG A 44 6.04 4.86 0.48
N THR A 45 6.73 4.58 1.55
CA THR A 45 6.50 3.42 2.39
C THR A 45 5.99 3.87 3.75
N LEU A 46 4.89 3.28 4.20
CA LEU A 46 4.36 3.44 5.54
C LEU A 46 4.56 2.13 6.29
N LEU A 47 4.97 2.21 7.55
CA LEU A 47 5.10 1.06 8.42
C LEU A 47 4.01 1.11 9.48
N LEU A 48 3.12 0.13 9.45
CA LEU A 48 2.01 0.00 10.41
C LEU A 48 2.36 -1.05 11.45
N GLY A 49 2.45 -0.66 12.71
CA GLY A 49 2.82 -1.58 13.78
C GLY A 49 3.02 -0.86 15.11
N ALA A 50 3.52 -1.59 16.10
CA ALA A 50 3.69 -1.08 17.45
C ALA A 50 5.12 -0.63 17.78
N ASP A 51 6.10 -0.94 16.92
CA ASP A 51 7.50 -0.63 17.19
C ASP A 51 7.88 0.76 16.67
N ALA A 52 7.70 1.76 17.52
CA ALA A 52 8.04 3.13 17.19
C ALA A 52 9.55 3.32 16.89
N SER A 53 10.41 2.51 17.52
CA SER A 53 11.87 2.58 17.28
C SER A 53 12.24 2.13 15.87
N ALA A 54 11.43 1.26 15.26
CA ALA A 54 11.59 0.82 13.88
C ALA A 54 10.85 1.72 12.86
N GLY A 55 10.32 2.85 13.30
CA GLY A 55 9.56 3.76 12.44
C GLY A 55 8.11 3.33 12.21
N GLN A 56 7.60 2.38 12.96
CA GLN A 56 6.23 1.93 12.85
C GLN A 56 5.28 2.89 13.56
N LYS A 57 4.09 3.03 13.01
CA LYS A 57 2.97 3.80 13.59
C LYS A 57 1.75 2.91 13.69
N THR A 58 0.93 3.14 14.69
CA THR A 58 -0.29 2.34 14.92
C THR A 58 -1.45 2.74 14.01
N MET A 59 -1.30 3.82 13.26
CA MET A 59 -2.31 4.33 12.33
C MET A 59 -1.63 4.77 11.03
N ALA A 60 -2.25 4.47 9.90
CA ALA A 60 -1.82 4.96 8.59
C ALA A 60 -3.01 5.51 7.82
N VAL A 61 -2.80 6.61 7.12
CA VAL A 61 -3.82 7.24 6.26
C VAL A 61 -3.41 7.08 4.81
N ILE A 62 -4.31 6.52 4.02
CA ILE A 62 -4.15 6.37 2.57
C ILE A 62 -5.08 7.37 1.89
N PRO A 63 -4.53 8.36 1.17
CA PRO A 63 -5.35 9.36 0.49
C PRO A 63 -6.22 8.76 -0.61
N LYS A 64 -7.37 9.37 -0.84
CA LYS A 64 -8.24 9.05 -1.97
C LYS A 64 -7.45 9.07 -3.29
N GLY A 65 -7.61 8.02 -4.08
CA GLY A 65 -6.99 7.92 -5.41
C GLY A 65 -5.55 7.44 -5.42
N ALA A 66 -4.90 7.28 -4.27
CA ALA A 66 -3.57 6.67 -4.21
C ALA A 66 -3.65 5.18 -4.58
N ILE A 67 -2.60 4.69 -5.21
CA ILE A 67 -2.42 3.26 -5.47
C ILE A 67 -1.59 2.70 -4.32
N PHE A 68 -2.03 1.61 -3.71
CA PHE A 68 -1.33 1.06 -2.56
C PHE A 68 -1.42 -0.45 -2.46
N ALA A 69 -0.46 -1.02 -1.77
CA ALA A 69 -0.38 -2.44 -1.45
C ALA A 69 0.17 -2.62 -0.03
N ALA A 70 -0.09 -3.78 0.55
CA ALA A 70 0.42 -4.10 1.88
C ALA A 70 0.95 -5.52 1.93
N GLU A 71 2.02 -5.68 2.68
CA GLU A 71 2.63 -6.98 2.95
C GLU A 71 3.13 -7.02 4.39
N ASN A 72 3.19 -8.22 4.97
CA ASN A 72 3.76 -8.40 6.30
C ASN A 72 5.25 -8.04 6.30
N ILE A 73 5.70 -7.36 7.34
CA ILE A 73 7.12 -7.09 7.54
C ILE A 73 7.88 -8.40 7.73
N ASP A 74 7.27 -9.35 8.42
CA ASP A 74 7.79 -10.71 8.60
C ASP A 74 6.84 -11.71 7.94
N THR A 75 7.31 -12.37 6.89
CA THR A 75 6.50 -13.35 6.15
C THR A 75 6.23 -14.64 6.93
N ALA A 76 6.87 -14.84 8.07
CA ALA A 76 6.55 -15.93 8.99
C ALA A 76 5.48 -15.52 10.03
N GLY A 77 5.11 -14.26 10.06
CA GLY A 77 4.14 -13.73 11.01
C GLY A 77 2.78 -13.43 10.40
N TYR A 78 2.03 -12.58 11.06
CA TYR A 78 0.73 -12.08 10.60
C TYR A 78 0.54 -10.66 11.10
N THR A 79 -0.41 -9.96 10.51
CA THR A 79 -0.86 -8.66 11.03
C THR A 79 -2.37 -8.61 11.04
N PHE A 80 -2.93 -8.30 12.20
CA PHE A 80 -4.35 -8.04 12.41
C PHE A 80 -4.56 -6.54 12.58
N MET A 81 -5.46 -6.00 11.79
CA MET A 81 -5.74 -4.57 11.75
C MET A 81 -7.21 -4.31 11.45
N SER A 82 -7.61 -3.06 11.52
CA SER A 82 -8.89 -2.62 10.97
C SER A 82 -8.67 -1.50 9.98
N CYS A 83 -9.58 -1.41 9.02
CA CYS A 83 -9.59 -0.39 7.99
C CYS A 83 -10.93 0.33 8.01
N ALA A 84 -10.91 1.64 7.88
CA ALA A 84 -12.10 2.46 7.75
C ALA A 84 -12.00 3.33 6.50
N THR A 85 -13.08 3.45 5.76
CA THR A 85 -13.14 4.26 4.54
C THR A 85 -14.18 5.36 4.65
N ALA A 86 -13.89 6.50 4.04
CA ALA A 86 -14.81 7.61 3.94
C ALA A 86 -14.77 8.20 2.52
N PRO A 87 -15.88 8.19 1.78
CA PRO A 87 -17.16 7.53 2.09
C PRO A 87 -17.03 6.00 2.15
N ALA A 88 -18.14 5.31 2.35
CA ALA A 88 -18.13 3.86 2.43
C ALA A 88 -17.56 3.23 1.15
N PHE A 89 -16.74 2.19 1.33
CA PHE A 89 -16.15 1.43 0.24
C PHE A 89 -17.23 0.81 -0.65
N SER A 90 -17.01 0.86 -1.96
CA SER A 90 -17.79 0.11 -2.93
C SER A 90 -16.86 -0.51 -3.98
N TYR A 91 -17.23 -1.67 -4.52
CA TYR A 91 -16.45 -2.31 -5.56
C TYR A 91 -16.44 -1.52 -6.88
N GLU A 92 -17.38 -0.65 -7.11
CA GLU A 92 -17.41 0.24 -8.27
C GLU A 92 -16.21 1.20 -8.27
N GLY A 93 -15.78 1.63 -7.08
CA GLY A 93 -14.62 2.49 -6.91
C GLY A 93 -13.30 1.74 -6.70
N PHE A 94 -13.32 0.41 -6.76
CA PHE A 94 -12.15 -0.44 -6.52
C PHE A 94 -11.54 -0.90 -7.83
N ARG A 95 -10.21 -0.85 -7.93
CA ARG A 95 -9.47 -1.27 -9.12
C ARG A 95 -8.15 -1.91 -8.72
N LEU A 96 -7.91 -3.13 -9.21
CA LEU A 96 -6.60 -3.78 -9.09
C LEU A 96 -5.64 -3.22 -10.14
N VAL A 97 -4.38 -3.05 -9.73
CA VAL A 97 -3.30 -2.58 -10.60
C VAL A 97 -2.51 -3.80 -11.08
N LYS A 98 -2.56 -4.05 -12.38
CA LYS A 98 -1.85 -5.18 -13.01
C LYS A 98 -0.39 -4.82 -13.30
N LYS A 99 0.42 -5.85 -13.49
CA LYS A 99 1.86 -5.68 -13.80
C LYS A 99 2.13 -4.77 -15.00
N ALA A 100 1.34 -4.90 -16.06
CA ALA A 100 1.49 -4.06 -17.25
C ALA A 100 1.27 -2.59 -16.94
N GLU A 101 0.25 -2.26 -16.15
CA GLU A 101 -0.02 -0.89 -15.71
C GLU A 101 1.08 -0.37 -14.78
N LEU A 102 1.54 -1.19 -13.84
CA LEU A 102 2.64 -0.81 -12.97
C LEU A 102 3.90 -0.48 -13.77
N LYS A 103 4.19 -1.26 -14.79
CA LYS A 103 5.34 -1.03 -15.66
C LYS A 103 5.23 0.32 -16.39
N GLU A 104 4.05 0.67 -16.87
CA GLU A 104 3.80 1.98 -17.49
C GLU A 104 3.94 3.12 -16.49
N LEU A 105 3.43 2.94 -15.27
CA LEU A 105 3.56 3.92 -14.20
C LEU A 105 5.02 4.15 -13.83
N CYS A 106 5.79 3.11 -13.67
CA CYS A 106 7.23 3.22 -13.37
C CYS A 106 7.99 3.90 -14.51
N GLY A 107 7.70 3.58 -15.76
CA GLY A 107 8.26 4.23 -16.93
C GLY A 107 7.88 5.71 -17.01
N GLY A 108 6.61 6.02 -16.77
CA GLY A 108 6.12 7.39 -16.74
C GLY A 108 6.71 8.20 -15.61
N LEU A 109 6.86 7.61 -14.44
CA LEU A 109 7.50 8.22 -13.28
C LEU A 109 8.98 8.50 -13.54
N TYR A 110 9.67 7.58 -14.19
CA TYR A 110 11.07 7.74 -14.54
C TYR A 110 11.25 8.87 -15.54
N SER A 111 10.41 8.95 -16.56
CA SER A 111 10.51 10.01 -17.56
C SER A 111 10.16 11.40 -17.02
N LYS A 112 9.22 11.47 -16.06
CA LYS A 112 8.85 12.71 -15.39
C LYS A 112 9.87 13.14 -14.33
N ALA A 113 10.62 12.18 -13.80
CA ALA A 113 11.63 12.40 -12.77
C ALA A 113 13.02 12.65 -13.38
N CYS A 114 13.11 12.96 -14.65
CA CYS A 114 14.38 13.27 -15.32
C CYS A 114 15.11 14.37 -14.55
N GLY A 115 16.19 14.00 -13.84
CA GLY A 115 16.94 14.90 -12.99
C GLY A 115 16.81 14.66 -11.49
N ARG A 116 16.06 13.66 -11.04
CA ARG A 116 15.98 13.29 -9.63
C ARG A 116 17.00 12.20 -9.28
N PRO A 117 17.79 12.41 -8.22
CA PRO A 117 18.78 11.43 -7.81
C PRO A 117 18.25 10.29 -6.95
N ASP A 118 16.97 10.26 -6.51
CA ASP A 118 16.53 9.31 -5.49
C ASP A 118 15.18 8.68 -5.67
N PRO A 119 15.12 7.44 -5.18
CA PRO A 119 15.15 6.27 -6.05
C PRO A 119 13.92 6.31 -6.92
N ALA A 120 14.13 6.32 -8.21
CA ALA A 120 13.04 6.08 -9.15
C ALA A 120 12.31 4.81 -8.69
N PRO A 121 10.96 4.80 -8.63
CA PRO A 121 10.25 3.59 -8.33
C PRO A 121 10.65 2.54 -9.35
N ASP A 122 11.35 1.52 -8.84
CA ASP A 122 11.84 0.43 -9.65
C ASP A 122 10.71 -0.57 -9.81
N TYR A 123 10.33 -0.81 -11.06
CA TYR A 123 9.34 -1.83 -11.37
C TYR A 123 9.69 -3.18 -10.73
N GLU A 124 10.97 -3.58 -10.78
CA GLU A 124 11.41 -4.85 -10.21
C GLU A 124 11.17 -4.95 -8.71
N THR A 125 11.31 -3.83 -7.99
CA THR A 125 11.05 -3.77 -6.55
C THR A 125 9.56 -3.88 -6.23
N LEU A 126 8.69 -3.37 -7.10
CA LEU A 126 7.25 -3.29 -6.88
C LEU A 126 6.45 -4.39 -7.58
N GLU A 127 7.07 -5.11 -8.51
CA GLU A 127 6.38 -6.11 -9.35
C GLU A 127 5.60 -7.14 -8.55
N HIS A 128 6.18 -7.62 -7.44
CA HIS A 128 5.54 -8.62 -6.60
C HIS A 128 4.24 -8.16 -5.94
N LEU A 129 4.03 -6.85 -5.85
CA LEU A 129 2.84 -6.25 -5.28
C LEU A 129 1.69 -6.13 -6.28
N ALA A 130 1.99 -6.21 -7.57
CA ALA A 130 0.98 -6.06 -8.61
C ALA A 130 0.19 -7.36 -8.80
N PHE A 131 -1.08 -7.20 -9.14
CA PHE A 131 -1.94 -8.30 -9.55
C PHE A 131 -1.65 -8.69 -11.01
N GLU A 132 -1.70 -9.97 -11.32
CA GLU A 132 -1.47 -10.46 -12.67
C GLU A 132 -2.56 -10.09 -13.68
#